data_a0febcef18fbb230273f394592785b03
#
_entry.id   a0febcef18fbb230273f394592785b03
#
_cell.length_a   1.000
_cell.length_b   1.000
_cell.length_c   1.000
_cell.angle_alpha   90.00
_cell.angle_beta   90.00
_cell.angle_gamma   90.00
#
_symmetry.space_group_name_H-M   'P 1'
#
loop_
_entity.id
_entity.type
_entity.pdbx_description
1 polymer ?
#
loop_
_entity_poly.entity_id
_entity_poly.type
_entity_poly.pdbx_seq_one_letter_code
_entity_poly.pdbx_strand_id
1 'polypeptide(L)'
;MTLDNRTLFLAGAAGMTGSSLLSYLLDHHPSTRIKAATFKTEPAIQSDRIQYVQGDLRFLEDCRRMARGCDVAIMAAAYAGGAGYTTTSPFEHTRENLLMNRAMLEAFHLEAVKRIVFIGSSAIYQAFEGSIREDQLDMNQDPYATYFGFGWAMRFLEKMGQYLHTQYGHEVILVRAANIFGPRDKFDPKWSHFIPAMVRKATERMDPFEVWGNSDVVRDVIFCDDFAKAVVMLASADRIRFDAFNIGSGVRTTVGDVVTWALKAAGHTPRSGVKYIQERPTTIRFRALDCTKVQKAIGWRPDYTVEQGIQETTQWWMANKDTWRR
;
A
#
# COMPACT_ATOMS: atom_id res chain seq x y z
N MET A 1 2.00 7.09 21.98
CA MET A 1 3.39 6.58 22.16
C MET A 1 4.21 7.24 21.06
N THR A 2 5.16 8.09 21.39
CA THR A 2 6.06 8.62 20.36
C THR A 2 6.96 7.49 19.88
N LEU A 3 7.45 7.56 18.64
CA LEU A 3 8.42 6.61 18.12
C LEU A 3 9.84 6.86 18.65
N ASP A 4 10.03 7.95 19.39
CA ASP A 4 11.32 8.36 19.92
C ASP A 4 11.93 7.31 20.86
N ASN A 5 13.21 7.00 20.64
CA ASN A 5 13.96 6.00 21.37
C ASN A 5 13.37 4.58 21.31
N ARG A 6 12.47 4.29 20.34
CA ARG A 6 11.89 2.98 20.14
C ARG A 6 12.61 2.22 19.05
N THR A 7 12.48 0.90 19.12
CA THR A 7 12.88 0.01 18.02
C THR A 7 11.64 -0.37 17.21
N LEU A 8 11.62 0.04 15.94
CA LEU A 8 10.52 -0.22 15.01
C LEU A 8 10.90 -1.36 14.07
N PHE A 9 10.03 -2.36 13.98
CA PHE A 9 10.08 -3.39 12.94
C PHE A 9 9.32 -2.92 11.70
N LEU A 10 9.96 -2.95 10.54
CA LEU A 10 9.32 -2.65 9.25
C LEU A 10 9.37 -3.86 8.33
N ALA A 11 8.22 -4.46 8.08
CA ALA A 11 8.07 -5.48 7.05
C ALA A 11 7.96 -4.84 5.66
N GLY A 12 8.59 -5.45 4.64
CA GLY A 12 8.49 -4.98 3.26
C GLY A 12 9.36 -3.75 2.93
N ALA A 13 10.44 -3.55 3.67
CA ALA A 13 11.34 -2.40 3.57
C ALA A 13 11.92 -2.14 2.17
N ALA A 14 12.13 -3.19 1.39
CA ALA A 14 12.66 -3.09 0.01
C ALA A 14 11.58 -2.74 -1.05
N GLY A 15 10.29 -2.69 -0.69
CA GLY A 15 9.21 -2.30 -1.60
C GLY A 15 9.05 -0.79 -1.73
N MET A 16 8.17 -0.34 -2.64
CA MET A 16 7.82 1.07 -2.80
C MET A 16 7.35 1.70 -1.48
N THR A 17 6.29 1.18 -0.89
CA THR A 17 5.73 1.68 0.38
C THR A 17 6.76 1.63 1.52
N GLY A 18 7.50 0.52 1.63
CA GLY A 18 8.54 0.39 2.65
C GLY A 18 9.67 1.40 2.49
N SER A 19 10.08 1.69 1.27
CA SER A 19 11.10 2.72 0.99
C SER A 19 10.62 4.12 1.39
N SER A 20 9.37 4.49 1.08
CA SER A 20 8.80 5.78 1.50
C SER A 20 8.64 5.86 3.02
N LEU A 21 8.24 4.75 3.68
CA LEU A 21 8.19 4.68 5.15
C LEU A 21 9.58 4.88 5.77
N LEU A 22 10.61 4.25 5.21
CA LEU A 22 12.00 4.44 5.67
C LEU A 22 12.45 5.88 5.51
N SER A 23 12.24 6.49 4.34
CA SER A 23 12.59 7.90 4.11
C SER A 23 11.89 8.80 5.14
N TYR A 24 10.58 8.66 5.30
CA TYR A 24 9.83 9.50 6.25
C TYR A 24 10.30 9.30 7.71
N LEU A 25 10.57 8.06 8.13
CA LEU A 25 11.09 7.76 9.47
C LEU A 25 12.49 8.36 9.70
N LEU A 26 13.35 8.30 8.69
CA LEU A 26 14.69 8.87 8.79
C LEU A 26 14.67 10.39 8.91
N ASP A 27 13.76 11.05 8.23
CA ASP A 27 13.66 12.52 8.21
C ASP A 27 12.95 13.09 9.45
N HIS A 28 11.93 12.39 9.98
CA HIS A 28 11.05 12.95 10.99
C HIS A 28 11.18 12.30 12.39
N HIS A 29 11.84 11.14 12.49
CA HIS A 29 12.02 10.40 13.74
C HIS A 29 13.49 10.02 13.97
N PRO A 30 14.39 11.00 14.24
CA PRO A 30 15.83 10.77 14.25
C PRO A 30 16.33 9.82 15.35
N SER A 31 15.56 9.65 16.43
CA SER A 31 15.93 8.76 17.55
C SER A 31 15.33 7.33 17.44
N THR A 32 14.56 7.05 16.40
CA THR A 32 13.98 5.72 16.17
C THR A 32 15.01 4.79 15.53
N ARG A 33 15.21 3.62 16.14
CA ARG A 33 15.98 2.51 15.55
C ARG A 33 15.06 1.67 14.68
N ILE A 34 15.53 1.23 13.52
CA ILE A 34 14.70 0.52 12.54
C ILE A 34 15.31 -0.86 12.28
N LYS A 35 14.54 -1.92 12.54
CA LYS A 35 14.79 -3.26 12.02
C LYS A 35 13.94 -3.48 10.80
N ALA A 36 14.56 -3.58 9.64
CA ALA A 36 13.91 -3.64 8.34
C ALA A 36 14.00 -5.04 7.74
N ALA A 37 12.86 -5.70 7.57
CA ALA A 37 12.81 -7.04 6.98
C ALA A 37 13.01 -6.98 5.47
N THR A 38 13.95 -7.78 4.96
CA THR A 38 14.20 -8.00 3.53
C THR A 38 14.05 -9.47 3.18
N PHE A 39 13.78 -9.77 1.92
CA PHE A 39 13.71 -11.16 1.43
C PHE A 39 14.67 -11.37 0.26
N LYS A 40 14.22 -11.15 -0.97
CA LYS A 40 15.01 -11.34 -2.20
C LYS A 40 15.45 -10.04 -2.84
N THR A 41 14.84 -8.94 -2.47
CA THR A 41 15.04 -7.65 -3.10
C THR A 41 15.97 -6.80 -2.25
N GLU A 42 16.98 -6.23 -2.88
CA GLU A 42 17.89 -5.29 -2.25
C GLU A 42 17.17 -4.00 -1.88
N PRO A 43 17.36 -3.48 -0.66
CA PRO A 43 16.76 -2.22 -0.24
C PRO A 43 17.43 -1.02 -0.92
N ALA A 44 16.60 -0.06 -1.34
CA ALA A 44 17.08 1.15 -2.00
C ALA A 44 17.54 2.25 -1.03
N ILE A 45 17.09 2.20 0.23
CA ILE A 45 17.44 3.19 1.27
C ILE A 45 18.54 2.60 2.14
N GLN A 46 19.59 3.37 2.41
CA GLN A 46 20.69 2.96 3.29
C GLN A 46 20.89 4.01 4.39
N SER A 47 21.06 3.56 5.62
CA SER A 47 21.37 4.40 6.78
C SER A 47 21.93 3.54 7.91
N ASP A 48 22.78 4.10 8.74
CA ASP A 48 23.31 3.50 9.98
C ASP A 48 22.23 3.23 11.04
N ARG A 49 21.10 3.92 10.94
CA ARG A 49 19.92 3.70 11.80
C ARG A 49 19.06 2.52 11.36
N ILE A 50 19.35 1.88 10.24
CA ILE A 50 18.59 0.76 9.71
C ILE A 50 19.40 -0.53 9.83
N GLN A 51 18.89 -1.46 10.61
CA GLN A 51 19.36 -2.84 10.62
C GLN A 51 18.52 -3.67 9.66
N TYR A 52 19.08 -4.01 8.52
CA TYR A 52 18.43 -4.95 7.60
C TYR A 52 18.57 -6.38 8.09
N VAL A 53 17.44 -7.10 8.15
CA VAL A 53 17.38 -8.49 8.58
C VAL A 53 16.69 -9.32 7.52
N GLN A 54 17.42 -10.27 6.92
CA GLN A 54 16.87 -11.14 5.87
C GLN A 54 16.06 -12.28 6.48
N GLY A 55 14.89 -12.57 5.90
CA GLY A 55 14.03 -13.69 6.27
C GLY A 55 12.77 -13.76 5.42
N ASP A 56 12.10 -14.90 5.48
CA ASP A 56 10.83 -15.12 4.78
C ASP A 56 9.67 -14.95 5.77
N LEU A 57 8.88 -13.91 5.57
CA LEU A 57 7.75 -13.55 6.44
C LEU A 57 6.60 -14.58 6.47
N ARG A 58 6.65 -15.62 5.63
CA ARG A 58 5.69 -16.73 5.70
C ARG A 58 5.99 -17.72 6.83
N PHE A 59 7.22 -17.69 7.36
CA PHE A 59 7.66 -18.58 8.43
C PHE A 59 7.70 -17.84 9.77
N LEU A 60 7.04 -18.44 10.76
CA LEU A 60 6.91 -17.88 12.11
C LEU A 60 8.28 -17.61 12.76
N GLU A 61 9.21 -18.54 12.66
CA GLU A 61 10.52 -18.40 13.29
C GLU A 61 11.34 -17.25 12.70
N ASP A 62 11.25 -17.01 11.39
CA ASP A 62 11.88 -15.83 10.78
C ASP A 62 11.21 -14.54 11.28
N CYS A 63 9.89 -14.49 11.33
CA CYS A 63 9.16 -13.34 11.85
C CYS A 63 9.53 -13.06 13.31
N ARG A 64 9.62 -14.08 14.18
CA ARG A 64 10.02 -13.94 15.58
C ARG A 64 11.44 -13.40 15.71
N ARG A 65 12.39 -14.01 15.00
CA ARG A 65 13.81 -13.59 15.01
C ARG A 65 13.95 -12.11 14.61
N MET A 66 13.21 -11.67 13.59
CA MET A 66 13.25 -10.31 13.10
C MET A 66 12.55 -9.32 14.04
N ALA A 67 11.42 -9.70 14.65
CA ALA A 67 10.63 -8.85 15.53
C ALA A 67 11.17 -8.72 16.96
N ARG A 68 12.07 -9.63 17.36
CA ARG A 68 12.59 -9.68 18.73
C ARG A 68 13.19 -8.35 19.19
N GLY A 69 12.70 -7.84 20.34
CA GLY A 69 13.14 -6.59 20.94
C GLY A 69 12.64 -5.33 20.21
N CYS A 70 11.60 -5.46 19.37
CA CYS A 70 10.92 -4.32 18.77
C CYS A 70 9.73 -3.87 19.63
N ASP A 71 9.51 -2.57 19.72
CA ASP A 71 8.40 -1.97 20.45
C ASP A 71 7.17 -1.78 19.56
N VAL A 72 7.42 -1.44 18.29
CA VAL A 72 6.42 -1.09 17.27
C VAL A 72 6.67 -1.90 16.01
N ALA A 73 5.61 -2.32 15.33
CA ALA A 73 5.71 -2.99 14.04
C ALA A 73 4.81 -2.31 12.99
N ILE A 74 5.34 -2.14 11.78
CA ILE A 74 4.59 -1.72 10.59
C ILE A 74 4.64 -2.85 9.56
N MET A 75 3.46 -3.39 9.22
CA MET A 75 3.30 -4.50 8.29
C MET A 75 3.05 -3.98 6.88
N ALA A 76 4.11 -3.59 6.16
CA ALA A 76 4.04 -3.07 4.79
C ALA A 76 4.44 -4.10 3.72
N ALA A 77 4.69 -5.35 4.11
CA ALA A 77 4.97 -6.42 3.16
C ALA A 77 3.69 -6.91 2.49
N ALA A 78 3.69 -7.00 1.17
CA ALA A 78 2.60 -7.56 0.40
C ALA A 78 3.11 -8.34 -0.82
N TYR A 79 2.48 -9.46 -1.08
CA TYR A 79 2.60 -10.15 -2.35
C TYR A 79 1.60 -9.51 -3.32
N ALA A 80 2.00 -8.43 -3.95
CA ALA A 80 1.13 -7.57 -4.75
C ALA A 80 1.47 -7.64 -6.24
N GLY A 81 0.45 -7.50 -7.07
CA GLY A 81 0.55 -7.36 -8.52
C GLY A 81 -0.66 -6.65 -9.07
N GLY A 82 -0.57 -6.14 -10.30
CA GLY A 82 -1.68 -5.47 -10.98
C GLY A 82 -2.86 -6.38 -11.27
N ALA A 83 -3.91 -5.82 -11.87
CA ALA A 83 -5.16 -6.52 -12.18
C ALA A 83 -4.95 -7.80 -13.00
N GLY A 84 -3.98 -7.81 -13.93
CA GLY A 84 -3.63 -8.99 -14.71
C GLY A 84 -3.19 -10.15 -13.82
N TYR A 85 -2.28 -9.91 -12.87
CA TYR A 85 -1.81 -10.94 -11.96
C TYR A 85 -2.92 -11.41 -11.00
N THR A 86 -3.66 -10.50 -10.39
CA THR A 86 -4.73 -10.87 -9.44
C THR A 86 -5.85 -11.68 -10.10
N THR A 87 -6.06 -11.51 -11.41
CA THR A 87 -7.05 -12.29 -12.18
C THR A 87 -6.51 -13.67 -12.58
N THR A 88 -5.22 -13.79 -12.91
CA THR A 88 -4.63 -15.06 -13.37
C THR A 88 -4.16 -15.96 -12.23
N SER A 89 -3.83 -15.41 -11.08
CA SER A 89 -3.31 -16.13 -9.91
C SER A 89 -3.97 -15.72 -8.59
N PRO A 90 -5.32 -15.71 -8.50
CA PRO A 90 -6.04 -15.19 -7.34
C PRO A 90 -5.78 -16.01 -6.06
N PHE A 91 -5.63 -17.32 -6.18
CA PHE A 91 -5.35 -18.18 -5.04
C PHE A 91 -3.95 -17.92 -4.46
N GLU A 92 -2.93 -17.84 -5.31
CA GLU A 92 -1.56 -17.55 -4.88
C GLU A 92 -1.48 -16.16 -4.20
N HIS A 93 -2.08 -15.14 -4.81
CA HIS A 93 -2.17 -13.81 -4.24
C HIS A 93 -2.78 -13.82 -2.83
N THR A 94 -3.89 -14.53 -2.65
CA THR A 94 -4.58 -14.63 -1.35
C THR A 94 -3.73 -15.41 -0.34
N ARG A 95 -3.22 -16.58 -0.74
CA ARG A 95 -2.44 -17.49 0.12
C ARG A 95 -1.18 -16.82 0.66
N GLU A 96 -0.37 -16.23 -0.20
CA GLU A 96 0.90 -15.64 0.20
C GLU A 96 0.71 -14.49 1.20
N ASN A 97 -0.27 -13.61 0.94
CA ASN A 97 -0.59 -12.52 1.85
C ASN A 97 -1.14 -13.04 3.19
N LEU A 98 -2.00 -14.06 3.18
CA LEU A 98 -2.53 -14.65 4.41
C LEU A 98 -1.41 -15.27 5.25
N LEU A 99 -0.54 -16.06 4.64
CA LEU A 99 0.57 -16.72 5.36
C LEU A 99 1.51 -15.71 6.00
N MET A 100 1.96 -14.69 5.25
CA MET A 100 2.87 -13.66 5.77
C MET A 100 2.24 -12.88 6.93
N ASN A 101 1.03 -12.36 6.74
CA ASN A 101 0.41 -11.51 7.74
C ASN A 101 0.01 -12.29 9.00
N ARG A 102 -0.47 -13.53 8.87
CA ARG A 102 -0.73 -14.41 10.01
C ARG A 102 0.55 -14.67 10.81
N ALA A 103 1.64 -15.05 10.15
CA ALA A 103 2.90 -15.36 10.83
C ALA A 103 3.48 -14.12 11.54
N MET A 104 3.38 -12.94 10.93
CA MET A 104 3.80 -11.69 11.57
C MET A 104 2.97 -11.36 12.81
N LEU A 105 1.62 -11.42 12.74
CA LEU A 105 0.76 -11.14 13.89
C LEU A 105 1.04 -12.10 15.06
N GLU A 106 1.22 -13.38 14.78
CA GLU A 106 1.59 -14.38 15.78
C GLU A 106 2.97 -14.08 16.39
N ALA A 107 3.97 -13.77 15.56
CA ALA A 107 5.30 -13.42 16.02
C ALA A 107 5.30 -12.17 16.90
N PHE A 108 4.53 -11.14 16.55
CA PHE A 108 4.45 -9.92 17.34
C PHE A 108 3.83 -10.17 18.72
N HIS A 109 2.87 -11.07 18.80
CA HIS A 109 2.34 -11.51 20.08
C HIS A 109 3.40 -12.23 20.93
N LEU A 110 4.08 -13.21 20.34
CA LEU A 110 5.09 -14.02 21.04
C LEU A 110 6.33 -13.21 21.47
N GLU A 111 6.71 -12.21 20.70
CA GLU A 111 7.85 -11.32 21.00
C GLU A 111 7.42 -10.04 21.75
N ALA A 112 6.18 -9.97 22.22
CA ALA A 112 5.61 -8.88 23.02
C ALA A 112 5.70 -7.47 22.34
N VAL A 113 5.62 -7.41 21.01
CA VAL A 113 5.54 -6.15 20.28
C VAL A 113 4.26 -5.44 20.66
N LYS A 114 4.38 -4.30 21.30
CA LYS A 114 3.22 -3.64 21.91
C LYS A 114 2.29 -2.99 20.90
N ARG A 115 2.84 -2.34 19.88
CA ARG A 115 2.07 -1.59 18.89
C ARG A 115 2.26 -2.14 17.49
N ILE A 116 1.15 -2.40 16.81
CA ILE A 116 1.13 -3.02 15.48
C ILE A 116 0.32 -2.13 14.54
N VAL A 117 0.91 -1.70 13.43
CA VAL A 117 0.19 -1.07 12.32
C VAL A 117 0.08 -2.07 11.18
N PHE A 118 -1.13 -2.58 10.98
CA PHE A 118 -1.44 -3.51 9.90
C PHE A 118 -1.90 -2.75 8.66
N ILE A 119 -1.11 -2.78 7.60
CA ILE A 119 -1.48 -2.23 6.30
C ILE A 119 -2.25 -3.29 5.52
N GLY A 120 -3.57 -3.16 5.56
CA GLY A 120 -4.52 -3.94 4.78
C GLY A 120 -4.90 -3.24 3.46
N SER A 121 -6.10 -3.52 2.97
CA SER A 121 -6.56 -3.06 1.65
C SER A 121 -8.02 -2.67 1.66
N SER A 122 -8.40 -1.71 0.82
CA SER A 122 -9.81 -1.40 0.52
C SER A 122 -10.57 -2.56 -0.14
N ALA A 123 -9.89 -3.62 -0.57
CA ALA A 123 -10.52 -4.84 -1.08
C ALA A 123 -11.38 -5.59 -0.04
N ILE A 124 -11.23 -5.24 1.24
CA ILE A 124 -12.05 -5.75 2.36
C ILE A 124 -13.54 -5.40 2.22
N TYR A 125 -13.87 -4.27 1.55
CA TYR A 125 -15.25 -3.80 1.46
C TYR A 125 -16.10 -4.65 0.51
N GLN A 126 -17.38 -4.74 0.84
CA GLN A 126 -18.42 -5.25 -0.06
C GLN A 126 -18.52 -4.39 -1.33
N ALA A 127 -19.35 -4.79 -2.29
CA ALA A 127 -19.65 -3.98 -3.45
C ALA A 127 -20.33 -2.67 -3.01
N PHE A 128 -19.84 -1.54 -3.50
CA PHE A 128 -20.42 -0.23 -3.29
C PHE A 128 -20.04 0.70 -4.44
N GLU A 129 -20.85 1.72 -4.67
CA GLU A 129 -20.51 2.81 -5.55
C GLU A 129 -20.41 4.12 -4.76
N GLY A 130 -19.44 4.96 -5.12
CA GLY A 130 -19.17 6.21 -4.44
C GLY A 130 -18.03 6.13 -3.44
N SER A 131 -18.17 6.85 -2.32
CA SER A 131 -17.19 6.88 -1.22
C SER A 131 -17.71 6.08 -0.04
N ILE A 132 -16.82 5.33 0.61
CA ILE A 132 -17.15 4.47 1.75
C ILE A 132 -16.36 4.84 3.00
N ARG A 133 -17.05 4.94 4.15
CA ARG A 133 -16.44 5.12 5.47
C ARG A 133 -16.14 3.77 6.13
N GLU A 134 -15.28 3.81 7.15
CA GLU A 134 -14.85 2.62 7.89
C GLU A 134 -16.00 1.87 8.58
N ASP A 135 -17.00 2.62 9.09
CA ASP A 135 -18.19 2.09 9.79
C ASP A 135 -19.22 1.45 8.84
N GLN A 136 -19.06 1.63 7.53
CA GLN A 136 -19.92 1.03 6.51
C GLN A 136 -19.44 -0.35 6.04
N LEU A 137 -18.34 -0.87 6.60
CA LEU A 137 -17.93 -2.26 6.32
C LEU A 137 -19.01 -3.22 6.86
N ASP A 138 -19.69 -3.91 5.96
CA ASP A 138 -20.67 -4.92 6.29
C ASP A 138 -20.03 -6.32 6.22
N MET A 139 -19.89 -6.95 7.40
CA MET A 139 -19.32 -8.30 7.52
C MET A 139 -20.29 -9.40 7.09
N ASN A 140 -21.59 -9.09 6.88
CA ASN A 140 -22.58 -10.03 6.40
C ASN A 140 -22.68 -10.08 4.88
N GLN A 141 -22.01 -9.16 4.19
CA GLN A 141 -21.89 -9.15 2.73
C GLN A 141 -20.48 -9.57 2.31
N ASP A 142 -20.39 -10.31 1.21
CA ASP A 142 -19.11 -10.68 0.64
C ASP A 142 -18.30 -9.46 0.16
N PRO A 143 -16.97 -9.52 0.20
CA PRO A 143 -16.14 -8.60 -0.56
C PRO A 143 -16.51 -8.62 -2.04
N TYR A 144 -16.23 -7.52 -2.75
CA TYR A 144 -16.48 -7.48 -4.19
C TYR A 144 -15.91 -8.71 -4.90
N ALA A 145 -16.68 -9.31 -5.80
CA ALA A 145 -16.43 -10.65 -6.38
C ALA A 145 -14.99 -10.85 -6.89
N THR A 146 -14.40 -9.85 -7.56
CA THR A 146 -13.01 -9.91 -8.03
C THR A 146 -11.99 -10.06 -6.89
N TYR A 147 -12.33 -9.59 -5.69
CA TYR A 147 -11.47 -9.64 -4.51
C TYR A 147 -11.95 -10.63 -3.44
N PHE A 148 -12.88 -11.52 -3.77
CA PHE A 148 -13.56 -12.39 -2.80
C PHE A 148 -12.59 -13.05 -1.81
N GLY A 149 -11.65 -13.86 -2.30
CA GLY A 149 -10.71 -14.59 -1.43
C GLY A 149 -9.77 -13.67 -0.65
N PHE A 150 -9.17 -12.70 -1.35
CA PHE A 150 -8.26 -11.74 -0.72
C PHE A 150 -8.98 -10.84 0.28
N GLY A 151 -10.17 -10.34 -0.05
CA GLY A 151 -10.96 -9.53 0.87
C GLY A 151 -11.35 -10.26 2.15
N TRP A 152 -11.76 -11.53 2.06
CA TRP A 152 -12.02 -12.36 3.24
C TRP A 152 -10.78 -12.65 4.06
N ALA A 153 -9.63 -12.89 3.41
CA ALA A 153 -8.35 -13.02 4.12
C ALA A 153 -8.00 -11.74 4.91
N MET A 154 -8.19 -10.57 4.31
CA MET A 154 -7.96 -9.29 5.00
C MET A 154 -8.94 -9.06 6.16
N ARG A 155 -10.23 -9.41 5.99
CA ARG A 155 -11.23 -9.36 7.08
C ARG A 155 -10.82 -10.25 8.26
N PHE A 156 -10.37 -11.46 7.98
CA PHE A 156 -9.87 -12.38 9.00
C PHE A 156 -8.66 -11.79 9.75
N LEU A 157 -7.70 -11.21 9.03
CA LEU A 157 -6.52 -10.60 9.63
C LEU A 157 -6.85 -9.36 10.49
N GLU A 158 -7.82 -8.53 10.07
CA GLU A 158 -8.34 -7.45 10.92
C GLU A 158 -8.97 -8.00 12.21
N LYS A 159 -9.72 -9.12 12.13
CA LYS A 159 -10.30 -9.79 13.31
C LYS A 159 -9.23 -10.40 14.20
N MET A 160 -8.15 -10.95 13.66
CA MET A 160 -6.98 -11.36 14.46
C MET A 160 -6.36 -10.16 15.20
N GLY A 161 -6.18 -9.03 14.52
CA GLY A 161 -5.72 -7.80 15.16
C GLY A 161 -6.63 -7.34 16.29
N GLN A 162 -7.95 -7.37 16.08
CA GLN A 162 -8.94 -7.09 17.11
C GLN A 162 -8.83 -8.06 18.29
N TYR A 163 -8.66 -9.34 18.02
CA TYR A 163 -8.49 -10.37 19.05
C TYR A 163 -7.22 -10.12 19.88
N LEU A 164 -6.08 -9.82 19.25
CA LEU A 164 -4.85 -9.46 19.95
C LEU A 164 -5.04 -8.25 20.86
N HIS A 165 -5.79 -7.25 20.39
CA HIS A 165 -6.11 -6.08 21.20
C HIS A 165 -6.98 -6.44 22.41
N THR A 166 -8.11 -7.13 22.18
CA THR A 166 -9.12 -7.35 23.21
C THR A 166 -8.69 -8.36 24.26
N GLN A 167 -7.91 -9.38 23.89
CA GLN A 167 -7.50 -10.46 24.81
C GLN A 167 -6.13 -10.22 25.44
N TYR A 168 -5.21 -9.57 24.71
CA TYR A 168 -3.81 -9.46 25.15
C TYR A 168 -3.32 -8.02 25.30
N GLY A 169 -4.15 -7.03 24.99
CA GLY A 169 -3.84 -5.61 25.22
C GLY A 169 -2.85 -5.00 24.23
N HIS A 170 -2.59 -5.66 23.10
CA HIS A 170 -1.82 -5.04 22.02
C HIS A 170 -2.51 -3.78 21.50
N GLU A 171 -1.73 -2.81 21.08
CA GLU A 171 -2.25 -1.63 20.39
C GLU A 171 -2.22 -1.92 18.88
N VAL A 172 -3.39 -2.02 18.24
CA VAL A 172 -3.48 -2.43 16.83
C VAL A 172 -4.20 -1.37 16.01
N ILE A 173 -3.52 -0.84 15.03
CA ILE A 173 -4.06 0.12 14.06
C ILE A 173 -4.21 -0.58 12.71
N LEU A 174 -5.44 -0.56 12.21
CA LEU A 174 -5.79 -1.17 10.93
C LEU A 174 -5.86 -0.08 9.87
N VAL A 175 -5.04 -0.20 8.82
CA VAL A 175 -5.01 0.73 7.69
C VAL A 175 -5.65 0.07 6.47
N ARG A 176 -6.74 0.63 5.97
CA ARG A 176 -7.39 0.20 4.72
C ARG A 176 -6.91 1.09 3.58
N ALA A 177 -5.88 0.63 2.89
CA ALA A 177 -5.19 1.40 1.87
C ALA A 177 -6.01 1.50 0.58
N ALA A 178 -6.02 2.69 -0.05
CA ALA A 178 -6.34 2.89 -1.45
C ALA A 178 -5.21 2.34 -2.36
N ASN A 179 -5.27 2.61 -3.66
CA ASN A 179 -4.19 2.20 -4.57
C ASN A 179 -2.99 3.13 -4.39
N ILE A 180 -1.95 2.61 -3.75
CA ILE A 180 -0.70 3.35 -3.53
C ILE A 180 0.12 3.32 -4.81
N PHE A 181 0.73 4.44 -5.19
CA PHE A 181 1.61 4.56 -6.34
C PHE A 181 2.78 5.52 -6.05
N GLY A 182 3.87 5.41 -6.80
CA GLY A 182 5.00 6.32 -6.64
C GLY A 182 6.31 5.78 -7.21
N PRO A 183 7.42 6.47 -6.93
CA PRO A 183 8.78 5.99 -7.17
C PRO A 183 9.00 4.58 -6.60
N ARG A 184 9.80 3.77 -7.29
CA ARG A 184 10.11 2.38 -6.88
C ARG A 184 8.94 1.40 -6.93
N ASP A 185 7.82 1.75 -7.61
CA ASP A 185 6.75 0.81 -7.90
C ASP A 185 7.18 -0.27 -8.92
N LYS A 186 6.29 -1.21 -9.22
CA LYS A 186 6.50 -2.27 -10.21
C LYS A 186 6.12 -1.76 -11.60
N PHE A 187 7.11 -1.57 -12.46
CA PHE A 187 6.91 -1.13 -13.84
C PHE A 187 6.91 -2.28 -14.85
N ASP A 188 7.28 -3.49 -14.48
CA ASP A 188 7.22 -4.67 -15.33
C ASP A 188 5.78 -4.94 -15.79
N PRO A 189 5.51 -5.15 -17.10
CA PRO A 189 4.16 -5.35 -17.64
C PRO A 189 3.35 -6.46 -16.96
N LYS A 190 4.02 -7.50 -16.46
CA LYS A 190 3.40 -8.65 -15.81
C LYS A 190 2.87 -8.31 -14.41
N TRP A 191 3.54 -7.40 -13.71
CA TRP A 191 3.29 -7.11 -12.28
C TRP A 191 2.74 -5.72 -12.02
N SER A 192 2.84 -4.83 -13.03
CA SER A 192 2.54 -3.42 -12.91
C SER A 192 1.09 -3.15 -12.51
N HIS A 193 0.94 -2.25 -11.54
CA HIS A 193 -0.34 -1.62 -11.26
C HIS A 193 -0.71 -0.60 -12.34
N PHE A 194 -1.92 -0.04 -12.25
CA PHE A 194 -2.48 0.86 -13.28
C PHE A 194 -1.59 2.09 -13.53
N ILE A 195 -1.25 2.86 -12.50
CA ILE A 195 -0.49 4.12 -12.68
C ILE A 195 0.92 3.86 -13.23
N PRO A 196 1.77 2.99 -12.66
CA PRO A 196 3.08 2.71 -13.23
C PRO A 196 3.02 2.13 -14.64
N ALA A 197 1.95 1.38 -14.99
CA ALA A 197 1.75 0.94 -16.37
C ALA A 197 1.49 2.14 -17.32
N MET A 198 0.70 3.14 -16.92
CA MET A 198 0.45 4.33 -17.73
C MET A 198 1.71 5.19 -17.87
N VAL A 199 2.46 5.37 -16.78
CA VAL A 199 3.75 6.08 -16.78
C VAL A 199 4.75 5.41 -17.74
N ARG A 200 4.90 4.08 -17.65
CA ARG A 200 5.79 3.33 -18.53
C ARG A 200 5.38 3.50 -20.00
N LYS A 201 4.12 3.26 -20.34
CA LYS A 201 3.61 3.40 -21.71
C LYS A 201 3.83 4.82 -22.27
N ALA A 202 3.61 5.85 -21.45
CA ALA A 202 3.80 7.24 -21.85
C ALA A 202 5.29 7.55 -22.13
N THR A 203 6.19 7.07 -21.29
CA THR A 203 7.64 7.26 -21.45
C THR A 203 8.24 6.43 -22.58
N GLU A 204 7.65 5.26 -22.90
CA GLU A 204 7.97 4.42 -24.06
C GLU A 204 7.37 4.95 -25.37
N ARG A 205 6.63 6.08 -25.32
CA ARG A 205 6.03 6.71 -26.51
C ARG A 205 5.03 5.81 -27.24
N MET A 206 4.22 5.02 -26.49
CA MET A 206 3.23 4.12 -27.09
C MET A 206 2.25 4.87 -27.99
N ASP A 207 2.05 4.39 -29.24
CA ASP A 207 1.14 4.99 -30.22
C ASP A 207 0.47 3.88 -31.10
N PRO A 208 -0.86 3.69 -31.07
CA PRO A 208 -1.84 4.38 -30.21
C PRO A 208 -1.64 4.11 -28.74
N PHE A 209 -2.02 5.06 -27.86
CA PHE A 209 -1.89 4.87 -26.42
C PHE A 209 -3.07 4.01 -25.90
N GLU A 210 -2.79 2.75 -25.63
CA GLU A 210 -3.80 1.78 -25.23
C GLU A 210 -4.04 1.75 -23.71
N VAL A 211 -5.31 1.88 -23.31
CA VAL A 211 -5.77 1.87 -21.91
C VAL A 211 -6.88 0.84 -21.75
N TRP A 212 -6.80 -0.01 -20.71
CA TRP A 212 -7.84 -0.99 -20.42
C TRP A 212 -9.01 -0.34 -19.68
N GLY A 213 -10.23 -0.61 -20.11
CA GLY A 213 -11.47 -0.10 -19.53
C GLY A 213 -11.89 1.25 -20.12
N ASN A 214 -12.62 2.05 -19.35
CA ASN A 214 -13.17 3.32 -19.75
C ASN A 214 -12.52 4.51 -19.03
N SER A 215 -12.51 5.67 -19.66
CA SER A 215 -11.91 6.89 -19.13
C SER A 215 -12.60 7.41 -17.87
N ASP A 216 -13.89 7.16 -17.70
CA ASP A 216 -14.75 7.66 -16.62
C ASP A 216 -14.72 6.82 -15.33
N VAL A 217 -14.01 5.70 -15.37
CA VAL A 217 -13.85 4.82 -14.20
C VAL A 217 -13.04 5.52 -13.12
N VAL A 218 -13.62 5.64 -11.92
CA VAL A 218 -13.01 6.35 -10.79
C VAL A 218 -12.27 5.37 -9.87
N ARG A 219 -11.08 5.77 -9.47
CA ARG A 219 -10.25 5.07 -8.48
C ARG A 219 -9.78 6.05 -7.42
N ASP A 220 -9.72 5.57 -6.19
CA ASP A 220 -8.94 6.24 -5.17
C ASP A 220 -7.48 5.79 -5.30
N VAL A 221 -6.62 6.76 -5.43
CA VAL A 221 -5.17 6.55 -5.55
C VAL A 221 -4.46 7.48 -4.57
N ILE A 222 -3.32 7.08 -4.05
CA ILE A 222 -2.55 7.90 -3.10
C ILE A 222 -1.06 7.80 -3.41
N PHE A 223 -0.38 8.94 -3.36
CA PHE A 223 1.07 8.99 -3.52
C PHE A 223 1.77 8.33 -2.32
N CYS A 224 2.82 7.58 -2.58
CA CYS A 224 3.46 6.71 -1.57
C CYS A 224 4.01 7.48 -0.37
N ASP A 225 4.47 8.73 -0.54
CA ASP A 225 5.02 9.53 0.54
C ASP A 225 3.90 10.09 1.45
N ASP A 226 2.77 10.49 0.89
CA ASP A 226 1.58 10.86 1.67
C ASP A 226 1.03 9.66 2.45
N PHE A 227 1.04 8.48 1.84
CA PHE A 227 0.65 7.27 2.53
C PHE A 227 1.62 6.92 3.67
N ALA A 228 2.92 7.03 3.44
CA ALA A 228 3.95 6.80 4.46
C ALA A 228 3.80 7.78 5.63
N LYS A 229 3.59 9.07 5.35
CA LYS A 229 3.28 10.09 6.35
C LYS A 229 2.09 9.69 7.23
N ALA A 230 0.95 9.28 6.62
CA ALA A 230 -0.24 8.85 7.36
C ALA A 230 0.06 7.66 8.28
N VAL A 231 0.73 6.62 7.76
CA VAL A 231 1.06 5.40 8.50
C VAL A 231 1.97 5.69 9.68
N VAL A 232 3.01 6.50 9.51
CA VAL A 232 3.94 6.85 10.59
C VAL A 232 3.27 7.76 11.63
N MET A 233 2.44 8.71 11.21
CA MET A 233 1.64 9.52 12.14
C MET A 233 0.68 8.65 12.96
N LEU A 234 0.02 7.66 12.36
CA LEU A 234 -0.82 6.68 13.07
C LEU A 234 0.02 5.82 14.01
N ALA A 235 1.20 5.36 13.59
CA ALA A 235 2.12 4.60 14.45
C ALA A 235 2.54 5.40 15.69
N SER A 236 2.61 6.73 15.58
CA SER A 236 3.00 7.66 16.65
C SER A 236 1.83 8.14 17.52
N ALA A 237 0.57 7.87 17.14
CA ALA A 237 -0.62 8.44 17.77
C ALA A 237 -0.97 7.73 19.09
N ASP A 238 -0.50 8.24 20.21
CA ASP A 238 -0.64 7.63 21.55
C ASP A 238 -2.08 7.38 22.01
N ARG A 239 -3.00 8.21 21.58
CA ARG A 239 -4.40 8.13 22.00
C ARG A 239 -5.18 7.03 21.30
N ILE A 240 -4.65 6.48 20.23
CA ILE A 240 -5.30 5.44 19.43
C ILE A 240 -4.71 4.09 19.80
N ARG A 241 -5.46 3.26 20.50
CA ARG A 241 -5.03 1.92 20.91
C ARG A 241 -5.53 0.81 19.99
N PHE A 242 -6.74 0.98 19.47
CA PHE A 242 -7.35 0.11 18.47
C PHE A 242 -8.31 0.92 17.63
N ASP A 243 -8.09 0.96 16.33
CA ASP A 243 -9.05 1.52 15.36
C ASP A 243 -8.67 1.15 13.92
N ALA A 244 -9.63 1.34 12.98
CA ALA A 244 -9.43 1.17 11.55
C ALA A 244 -9.54 2.52 10.84
N PHE A 245 -8.66 2.75 9.86
CA PHE A 245 -8.59 3.99 9.09
C PHE A 245 -8.48 3.73 7.59
N ASN A 246 -9.33 4.39 6.83
CA ASN A 246 -9.17 4.52 5.39
C ASN A 246 -8.05 5.51 5.08
N ILE A 247 -7.12 5.10 4.21
CA ILE A 247 -6.04 5.98 3.75
C ILE A 247 -6.03 6.01 2.23
N GLY A 248 -6.43 7.14 1.68
CA GLY A 248 -6.48 7.44 0.26
C GLY A 248 -6.26 8.94 0.04
N SER A 249 -6.23 9.41 -1.20
CA SER A 249 -6.13 10.84 -1.47
C SER A 249 -7.42 11.59 -1.08
N GLY A 250 -8.55 10.88 -1.02
CA GLY A 250 -9.87 11.48 -0.85
C GLY A 250 -10.34 12.25 -2.10
N VAL A 251 -9.61 12.15 -3.21
CA VAL A 251 -9.90 12.85 -4.47
C VAL A 251 -10.44 11.84 -5.49
N ARG A 252 -11.54 12.26 -6.14
CA ARG A 252 -12.09 11.52 -7.28
C ARG A 252 -11.11 11.60 -8.45
N THR A 253 -10.43 10.51 -8.75
CA THR A 253 -9.48 10.41 -9.86
C THR A 253 -10.00 9.45 -10.92
N THR A 254 -10.20 9.92 -12.13
CA THR A 254 -10.61 9.07 -13.25
C THR A 254 -9.42 8.42 -13.95
N VAL A 255 -9.67 7.33 -14.65
CA VAL A 255 -8.67 6.72 -15.55
C VAL A 255 -8.18 7.73 -16.58
N GLY A 256 -9.09 8.57 -17.11
CA GLY A 256 -8.77 9.63 -18.07
C GLY A 256 -7.84 10.69 -17.50
N ASP A 257 -8.04 11.09 -16.23
CA ASP A 257 -7.15 12.05 -15.54
C ASP A 257 -5.74 11.49 -15.44
N VAL A 258 -5.59 10.24 -14.98
CA VAL A 258 -4.29 9.57 -14.87
C VAL A 258 -3.57 9.48 -16.20
N VAL A 259 -4.30 9.12 -17.28
CA VAL A 259 -3.74 9.05 -18.64
C VAL A 259 -3.25 10.43 -19.10
N THR A 260 -4.06 11.46 -18.88
CA THR A 260 -3.72 12.85 -19.26
C THR A 260 -2.46 13.32 -18.52
N TRP A 261 -2.39 13.08 -17.20
CA TRP A 261 -1.25 13.49 -16.39
C TRP A 261 0.03 12.69 -16.71
N ALA A 262 -0.08 11.37 -16.97
CA ALA A 262 1.05 10.56 -17.38
C ALA A 262 1.62 10.99 -18.74
N LEU A 263 0.76 11.26 -19.73
CA LEU A 263 1.16 11.76 -21.03
C LEU A 263 1.82 13.14 -20.93
N LYS A 264 1.24 14.06 -20.14
CA LYS A 264 1.80 15.39 -19.88
C LYS A 264 3.17 15.29 -19.21
N ALA A 265 3.30 14.49 -18.16
CA ALA A 265 4.56 14.32 -17.42
C ALA A 265 5.68 13.70 -18.29
N ALA A 266 5.33 12.78 -19.21
CA ALA A 266 6.26 12.19 -20.16
C ALA A 266 6.55 13.08 -21.39
N GLY A 267 5.87 14.21 -21.56
CA GLY A 267 5.95 15.04 -22.75
C GLY A 267 5.59 14.27 -24.03
N HIS A 268 4.57 13.38 -23.96
CA HIS A 268 4.15 12.53 -25.07
C HIS A 268 2.74 12.87 -25.54
N THR A 269 2.60 13.09 -26.86
CA THR A 269 1.29 13.24 -27.52
C THR A 269 1.18 12.15 -28.57
N PRO A 270 0.37 11.10 -28.35
CA PRO A 270 0.23 10.01 -29.31
C PRO A 270 -0.50 10.51 -30.56
N ARG A 271 0.07 10.26 -31.75
CA ARG A 271 -0.48 10.71 -33.04
C ARG A 271 -1.81 10.02 -33.35
N SER A 272 -1.93 8.75 -33.01
CA SER A 272 -3.14 7.94 -33.21
C SER A 272 -4.14 8.07 -32.05
N GLY A 273 -3.87 8.97 -31.09
CA GLY A 273 -4.72 9.21 -29.93
C GLY A 273 -4.69 8.13 -28.86
N VAL A 274 -5.63 8.26 -27.90
CA VAL A 274 -5.82 7.29 -26.80
C VAL A 274 -6.95 6.33 -27.18
N LYS A 275 -6.67 5.00 -27.06
CA LYS A 275 -7.65 3.94 -27.31
C LYS A 275 -8.02 3.24 -26.01
N TYR A 276 -9.30 3.30 -25.63
CA TYR A 276 -9.85 2.59 -24.48
C TYR A 276 -10.39 1.22 -24.92
N ILE A 277 -9.82 0.13 -24.36
CA ILE A 277 -10.14 -1.27 -24.71
C ILE A 277 -11.13 -1.81 -23.68
N GLN A 278 -12.42 -1.86 -24.04
CA GLN A 278 -13.53 -2.21 -23.13
C GLN A 278 -13.65 -3.71 -22.83
N GLU A 279 -13.14 -4.57 -23.69
CA GLU A 279 -13.23 -6.05 -23.59
C GLU A 279 -12.35 -6.63 -22.48
N ARG A 280 -11.55 -5.79 -21.80
CA ARG A 280 -10.73 -6.20 -20.68
C ARG A 280 -11.50 -6.09 -19.35
N PRO A 281 -11.17 -6.94 -18.35
CA PRO A 281 -11.87 -6.94 -17.07
C PRO A 281 -11.92 -5.54 -16.47
N THR A 282 -13.14 -5.05 -16.23
CA THR A 282 -13.39 -3.81 -15.50
C THR A 282 -13.82 -4.14 -14.07
N THR A 283 -13.50 -3.25 -13.15
CA THR A 283 -13.96 -3.32 -11.76
C THR A 283 -15.09 -2.29 -11.53
N ILE A 284 -15.53 -2.08 -10.30
CA ILE A 284 -16.55 -1.11 -9.92
C ILE A 284 -16.28 0.26 -10.58
N ARG A 285 -17.32 0.88 -11.14
CA ARG A 285 -17.20 2.15 -11.89
C ARG A 285 -16.70 3.30 -11.03
N PHE A 286 -17.24 3.43 -9.82
CA PHE A 286 -16.82 4.48 -8.88
C PHE A 286 -16.52 3.86 -7.50
N ARG A 287 -15.26 3.91 -7.09
CA ARG A 287 -14.82 3.43 -5.80
C ARG A 287 -13.78 4.38 -5.20
N ALA A 288 -14.13 4.99 -4.06
CA ALA A 288 -13.25 5.85 -3.28
C ALA A 288 -13.39 5.56 -1.78
N LEU A 289 -12.43 6.00 -1.00
CA LEU A 289 -12.43 5.91 0.45
C LEU A 289 -12.77 7.30 1.05
N ASP A 290 -13.61 7.32 2.05
CA ASP A 290 -13.77 8.51 2.89
C ASP A 290 -12.65 8.51 3.94
N CYS A 291 -11.76 9.49 3.85
CA CYS A 291 -10.60 9.64 4.74
C CYS A 291 -10.83 10.68 5.85
N THR A 292 -12.09 11.12 6.06
CA THR A 292 -12.43 12.13 7.07
C THR A 292 -12.03 11.70 8.48
N LYS A 293 -12.13 10.40 8.78
CA LYS A 293 -11.80 9.85 10.09
C LYS A 293 -10.32 10.03 10.44
N VAL A 294 -9.41 9.67 9.54
CA VAL A 294 -7.96 9.82 9.79
C VAL A 294 -7.58 11.29 9.89
N GLN A 295 -8.17 12.16 9.06
CA GLN A 295 -7.95 13.61 9.11
C GLN A 295 -8.32 14.19 10.48
N LYS A 296 -9.46 13.79 11.04
CA LYS A 296 -9.92 14.23 12.37
C LYS A 296 -9.08 13.62 13.50
N ALA A 297 -8.67 12.37 13.38
CA ALA A 297 -7.97 11.65 14.44
C ALA A 297 -6.52 12.13 14.66
N ILE A 298 -5.81 12.43 13.58
CA ILE A 298 -4.36 12.76 13.62
C ILE A 298 -3.99 14.04 12.86
N GLY A 299 -4.96 14.79 12.32
CA GLY A 299 -4.69 16.02 11.56
C GLY A 299 -3.99 15.79 10.21
N TRP A 300 -3.87 14.54 9.75
CA TRP A 300 -3.20 14.20 8.50
C TRP A 300 -3.99 14.70 7.27
N ARG A 301 -3.25 15.18 6.28
CA ARG A 301 -3.72 15.47 4.93
C ARG A 301 -2.62 15.13 3.94
N PRO A 302 -2.97 14.74 2.70
CA PRO A 302 -2.00 14.62 1.62
C PRO A 302 -1.30 15.96 1.37
N ASP A 303 0.00 15.92 1.12
CA ASP A 303 0.79 17.09 0.71
C ASP A 303 0.87 17.21 -0.82
N TYR A 304 0.67 16.10 -1.54
CA TYR A 304 0.71 16.02 -2.99
C TYR A 304 -0.68 15.92 -3.60
N THR A 305 -0.90 16.61 -4.70
CA THR A 305 -1.99 16.26 -5.61
C THR A 305 -1.64 14.97 -6.35
N VAL A 306 -2.65 14.25 -6.87
CA VAL A 306 -2.41 13.03 -7.67
C VAL A 306 -1.58 13.34 -8.91
N GLU A 307 -1.81 14.50 -9.56
CA GLU A 307 -1.03 14.96 -10.72
C GLU A 307 0.46 15.13 -10.36
N GLN A 308 0.76 15.80 -9.23
CA GLN A 308 2.14 15.95 -8.76
C GLN A 308 2.80 14.61 -8.47
N GLY A 309 2.09 13.69 -7.79
CA GLY A 309 2.60 12.34 -7.54
C GLY A 309 2.90 11.56 -8.82
N ILE A 310 2.06 11.70 -9.87
CA ILE A 310 2.30 11.10 -11.19
C ILE A 310 3.53 11.74 -11.87
N GLN A 311 3.70 13.05 -11.74
CA GLN A 311 4.87 13.75 -12.27
C GLN A 311 6.17 13.25 -11.61
N GLU A 312 6.21 13.17 -10.28
CA GLU A 312 7.35 12.64 -9.52
C GLU A 312 7.66 11.19 -9.90
N THR A 313 6.62 10.36 -10.01
CA THR A 313 6.73 8.96 -10.44
C THR A 313 7.32 8.84 -11.84
N THR A 314 6.88 9.71 -12.77
CA THR A 314 7.35 9.73 -14.16
C THR A 314 8.81 10.16 -14.24
N GLN A 315 9.18 11.23 -13.55
CA GLN A 315 10.56 11.73 -13.50
C GLN A 315 11.50 10.66 -12.92
N TRP A 316 11.10 10.05 -11.80
CA TRP A 316 11.86 8.98 -11.19
C TRP A 316 12.04 7.79 -12.15
N TRP A 317 10.96 7.37 -12.82
CA TRP A 317 11.02 6.26 -13.78
C TRP A 317 11.94 6.57 -14.96
N MET A 318 11.85 7.74 -15.53
CA MET A 318 12.74 8.17 -16.63
C MET A 318 14.22 8.14 -16.24
N ALA A 319 14.55 8.50 -15.01
CA ALA A 319 15.92 8.48 -14.48
C ALA A 319 16.41 7.07 -14.11
N ASN A 320 15.52 6.10 -13.85
CA ASN A 320 15.90 4.80 -13.28
C ASN A 320 15.49 3.58 -14.14
N LYS A 321 14.77 3.75 -15.25
CA LYS A 321 14.19 2.65 -16.05
C LYS A 321 15.21 1.61 -16.52
N ASP A 322 16.45 2.00 -16.75
CA ASP A 322 17.48 1.11 -17.26
C ASP A 322 18.11 0.24 -16.17
N THR A 323 17.96 0.62 -14.91
CA THR A 323 18.52 -0.08 -13.74
C THR A 323 17.47 -0.72 -12.86
N TRP A 324 16.23 -0.19 -12.87
CA TRP A 324 15.13 -0.67 -12.05
C TRP A 324 14.42 -1.87 -12.71
N ARG A 325 14.46 -3.03 -12.05
CA ARG A 325 13.97 -4.32 -12.59
C ARG A 325 12.82 -4.92 -11.79
N ARG A 326 11.81 -4.13 -11.49
CA ARG A 326 10.61 -4.62 -10.76
C ARG A 326 9.33 -4.43 -11.55
#